data_00601d54f83e5bc82a3be12394bedd3e
#
_entry.id   00601d54f83e5bc82a3be12394bedd3e
#
_cell.length_a   1.000
_cell.length_b   1.000
_cell.length_c   1.000
_cell.angle_alpha   90.00
_cell.angle_beta   90.00
_cell.angle_gamma   90.00
#
_symmetry.space_group_name_H-M   'P 1'
#
loop_
_entity.id
_entity.type
_entity.pdbx_description
1 polymer ?
#
loop_
_entity_poly.entity_id
_entity_poly.type
_entity_poly.pdbx_seq_one_letter_code
_entity_poly.pdbx_strand_id
1 'polypeptide(L)'
;MSDDKGRLPTAANSGGASGDVDAFLRNLRRAPPPPPSGGRGRLIFALDATASREPSWDRACRLQGEMFEATAALGGLDVKLVYYRGFNECQASRWMSNAADLHRVMRRVSCLGGETQLERVLAHALGETRTRRVNALVFVGDAMEENVDRLCQLAGELGLNGVPIFLFHEGHDP
;
A
#
# COMPACT_ATOMS: atom_id res chain seq x y z
N MET A 1 21.90 30.19 27.65
CA MET A 1 20.52 29.88 27.30
C MET A 1 20.44 29.96 25.80
N SER A 2 20.58 28.84 25.12
CA SER A 2 20.55 28.74 23.65
C SER A 2 19.36 27.88 23.28
N ASP A 3 18.39 28.53 22.63
CA ASP A 3 17.21 27.85 22.06
C ASP A 3 17.60 27.08 20.82
N ASP A 4 17.69 25.77 20.94
CA ASP A 4 17.77 24.88 19.80
C ASP A 4 16.34 24.53 19.36
N LYS A 5 15.81 25.29 18.41
CA LYS A 5 14.56 25.00 17.75
C LYS A 5 14.80 23.86 16.74
N GLY A 6 14.40 22.69 17.13
CA GLY A 6 14.33 21.51 16.25
C GLY A 6 13.63 21.81 14.93
N ARG A 7 14.42 21.90 13.89
CA ARG A 7 13.97 22.08 12.50
C ARG A 7 13.46 20.74 11.98
N LEU A 8 12.15 20.60 11.84
CA LEU A 8 11.54 19.52 11.07
C LEU A 8 12.13 19.50 9.65
N PRO A 9 12.49 18.34 9.11
CA PRO A 9 12.96 18.27 7.74
C PRO A 9 11.84 18.67 6.80
N THR A 10 12.09 19.73 6.05
CA THR A 10 11.22 20.21 4.98
C THR A 10 11.15 19.13 3.91
N ALA A 11 9.96 18.68 3.58
CA ALA A 11 9.71 17.83 2.42
C ALA A 11 10.20 18.58 1.17
N ALA A 12 11.29 18.12 0.60
CA ALA A 12 11.80 18.62 -0.65
C ALA A 12 11.60 17.59 -1.73
N ASN A 13 10.94 18.04 -2.75
CA ASN A 13 11.10 17.65 -4.14
C ASN A 13 10.02 16.76 -4.75
N SER A 14 9.17 17.43 -5.50
CA SER A 14 8.27 16.92 -6.53
C SER A 14 9.04 16.32 -7.72
N GLY A 15 9.63 15.16 -7.51
CA GLY A 15 10.09 14.28 -8.58
C GLY A 15 9.06 13.16 -8.71
N GLY A 16 8.38 13.06 -9.84
CA GLY A 16 7.18 12.27 -10.04
C GLY A 16 7.18 10.88 -9.40
N ALA A 17 6.00 10.39 -9.03
CA ALA A 17 5.71 9.11 -8.36
C ALA A 17 6.49 7.89 -8.87
N SER A 18 7.04 7.96 -10.10
CA SER A 18 7.96 6.98 -10.68
C SER A 18 9.29 6.89 -9.93
N GLY A 19 9.86 8.02 -9.52
CA GLY A 19 11.16 8.05 -8.83
C GLY A 19 11.07 7.46 -7.41
N ASP A 20 9.95 7.68 -6.74
CA ASP A 20 9.74 7.21 -5.36
C ASP A 20 9.49 5.70 -5.33
N VAL A 21 8.74 5.18 -6.30
CA VAL A 21 8.52 3.73 -6.43
C VAL A 21 9.82 3.02 -6.82
N ASP A 22 10.60 3.58 -7.75
CA ASP A 22 11.91 3.04 -8.12
C ASP A 22 12.89 3.09 -6.95
N ALA A 23 12.85 4.14 -6.14
CA ALA A 23 13.65 4.24 -4.92
C ALA A 23 13.24 3.18 -3.89
N PHE A 24 11.93 2.99 -3.69
CA PHE A 24 11.39 1.95 -2.82
C PHE A 24 11.81 0.54 -3.28
N LEU A 25 11.66 0.23 -4.55
CA LEU A 25 12.08 -1.06 -5.12
C LEU A 25 13.61 -1.28 -4.99
N ARG A 26 14.43 -0.24 -5.19
CA ARG A 26 15.87 -0.31 -4.94
C ARG A 26 16.18 -0.58 -3.47
N ASN A 27 15.47 0.04 -2.55
CA ASN A 27 15.64 -0.16 -1.12
C ASN A 27 15.21 -1.57 -0.69
N LEU A 28 14.11 -2.09 -1.23
CA LEU A 28 13.68 -3.47 -1.02
C LEU A 28 14.76 -4.47 -1.47
N ARG A 29 15.39 -4.23 -2.63
CA ARG A 29 16.47 -5.10 -3.16
C ARG A 29 17.75 -5.03 -2.32
N ARG A 30 17.98 -3.94 -1.58
CA ARG A 30 19.15 -3.72 -0.71
C ARG A 30 18.87 -4.07 0.74
N ALA A 31 17.62 -4.29 1.11
CA ALA A 31 17.26 -4.67 2.47
C ALA A 31 17.95 -6.00 2.84
N PRO A 32 18.57 -6.10 4.02
CA PRO A 32 19.09 -7.37 4.48
C PRO A 32 17.95 -8.40 4.52
N PRO A 33 18.22 -9.67 4.18
CA PRO A 33 17.21 -10.70 4.24
C PRO A 33 16.60 -10.71 5.65
N PRO A 34 15.26 -10.78 5.77
CA PRO A 34 14.63 -10.89 7.08
C PRO A 34 15.21 -12.11 7.81
N PRO A 35 15.36 -12.05 9.14
CA PRO A 35 15.81 -13.21 9.89
C PRO A 35 14.89 -14.39 9.55
N PRO A 36 15.37 -15.62 9.52
CA PRO A 36 14.61 -16.81 9.14
C PRO A 36 13.50 -17.09 10.17
N SER A 37 12.45 -16.31 10.12
CA SER A 37 11.19 -16.61 10.75
C SER A 37 10.43 -17.50 9.76
N GLY A 38 10.23 -18.74 10.09
CA GLY A 38 9.75 -19.79 9.21
C GLY A 38 8.36 -19.59 8.59
N GLY A 39 8.21 -18.56 7.76
CA GLY A 39 6.98 -18.28 7.04
C GLY A 39 7.15 -17.15 6.01
N ARG A 40 6.35 -17.20 4.95
CA ARG A 40 6.29 -16.12 3.95
C ARG A 40 5.77 -14.84 4.60
N GLY A 41 6.36 -13.71 4.25
CA GLY A 41 5.84 -12.40 4.65
C GLY A 41 4.42 -12.18 4.12
N ARG A 42 3.58 -11.44 4.85
CA ARG A 42 2.20 -11.11 4.42
C ARG A 42 2.10 -9.62 4.17
N LEU A 43 1.74 -9.27 2.94
CA LEU A 43 1.56 -7.89 2.47
C LEU A 43 0.11 -7.65 2.06
N ILE A 44 -0.51 -6.63 2.61
CA ILE A 44 -1.74 -6.09 2.03
C ILE A 44 -1.34 -5.02 1.02
N PHE A 45 -1.78 -5.21 -0.22
CA PHE A 45 -1.66 -4.23 -1.28
C PHE A 45 -3.02 -3.64 -1.56
N ALA A 46 -3.18 -2.36 -1.26
CA ALA A 46 -4.44 -1.66 -1.37
C ALA A 46 -4.39 -0.61 -2.48
N LEU A 47 -5.44 -0.55 -3.27
CA LEU A 47 -5.57 0.33 -4.41
C LEU A 47 -6.87 1.12 -4.37
N ASP A 48 -6.75 2.40 -4.66
CA ASP A 48 -7.86 3.18 -5.15
C ASP A 48 -8.15 2.78 -6.60
N ALA A 49 -9.35 2.31 -6.87
CA ALA A 49 -9.86 1.97 -8.19
C ALA A 49 -11.02 2.88 -8.59
N THR A 50 -10.99 4.14 -8.16
CA THR A 50 -11.93 5.17 -8.63
C THR A 50 -11.65 5.56 -10.07
N ALA A 51 -12.58 6.25 -10.74
CA ALA A 51 -12.45 6.57 -12.15
C ALA A 51 -11.24 7.45 -12.49
N SER A 52 -10.79 8.29 -11.57
CA SER A 52 -9.58 9.11 -11.72
C SER A 52 -8.31 8.26 -11.92
N ARG A 53 -8.32 7.02 -11.44
CA ARG A 53 -7.19 6.08 -11.50
C ARG A 53 -7.09 5.30 -12.81
N GLU A 54 -8.11 5.34 -13.67
CA GLU A 54 -8.15 4.56 -14.91
C GLU A 54 -6.89 4.76 -15.79
N PRO A 55 -6.37 5.99 -16.00
CA PRO A 55 -5.17 6.20 -16.82
C PRO A 55 -3.88 5.59 -16.25
N SER A 56 -3.80 5.42 -14.93
CA SER A 56 -2.61 4.89 -14.24
C SER A 56 -2.74 3.43 -13.83
N TRP A 57 -3.92 2.81 -14.02
CA TRP A 57 -4.21 1.45 -13.58
C TRP A 57 -3.27 0.39 -14.15
N ASP A 58 -2.97 0.44 -15.45
CA ASP A 58 -2.05 -0.51 -16.10
C ASP A 58 -0.62 -0.39 -15.56
N ARG A 59 -0.23 0.82 -15.17
CA ARG A 59 1.06 1.06 -14.53
C ARG A 59 1.09 0.46 -13.12
N ALA A 60 0.04 0.65 -12.34
CA ALA A 60 -0.08 0.03 -11.01
C ALA A 60 0.02 -1.50 -11.10
N CYS A 61 -0.63 -2.12 -12.10
CA CYS A 61 -0.56 -3.55 -12.35
C CYS A 61 0.87 -4.02 -12.66
N ARG A 62 1.65 -3.28 -13.45
CA ARG A 62 3.05 -3.62 -13.76
C ARG A 62 3.94 -3.53 -12.53
N LEU A 63 3.87 -2.42 -11.80
CA LEU A 63 4.67 -2.21 -10.60
C LEU A 63 4.46 -3.30 -9.56
N GLN A 64 3.24 -3.80 -9.46
CA GLN A 64 2.92 -4.95 -8.61
C GLN A 64 3.65 -6.22 -9.04
N GLY A 65 3.67 -6.52 -10.33
CA GLY A 65 4.40 -7.67 -10.85
C GLY A 65 5.89 -7.58 -10.51
N GLU A 66 6.51 -6.43 -10.75
CA GLU A 66 7.92 -6.18 -10.45
C GLU A 66 8.24 -6.29 -8.95
N MET A 67 7.36 -5.76 -8.09
CA MET A 67 7.51 -5.89 -6.64
C MET A 67 7.44 -7.36 -6.21
N PHE A 68 6.52 -8.12 -6.77
CA PHE A 68 6.37 -9.54 -6.46
C PHE A 68 7.59 -10.35 -6.87
N GLU A 69 8.14 -10.11 -8.06
CA GLU A 69 9.36 -10.74 -8.54
C GLU A 69 10.56 -10.37 -7.68
N ALA A 70 10.71 -9.09 -7.33
CA ALA A 70 11.80 -8.63 -6.48
C ALA A 70 11.79 -9.28 -5.09
N THR A 71 10.62 -9.56 -4.54
CA THR A 71 10.48 -10.18 -3.21
C THR A 71 10.56 -11.70 -3.23
N ALA A 72 10.39 -12.34 -4.38
CA ALA A 72 10.49 -13.80 -4.51
C ALA A 72 11.87 -14.31 -4.06
N ALA A 73 12.95 -13.59 -4.38
CA ALA A 73 14.31 -13.91 -3.97
C ALA A 73 14.56 -13.76 -2.45
N LEU A 74 13.69 -13.04 -1.73
CA LEU A 74 13.79 -12.80 -0.29
C LEU A 74 12.94 -13.76 0.55
N GLY A 75 12.52 -14.90 0.01
CA GLY A 75 11.68 -15.89 0.69
C GLY A 75 10.20 -15.80 0.31
N GLY A 76 9.86 -14.86 -0.56
CA GLY A 76 8.54 -14.66 -1.11
C GLY A 76 7.55 -13.97 -0.17
N LEU A 77 6.48 -13.49 -0.76
CA LEU A 77 5.37 -12.84 -0.08
C LEU A 77 4.06 -13.58 -0.34
N ASP A 78 3.19 -13.58 0.65
CA ASP A 78 1.76 -13.75 0.43
C ASP A 78 1.14 -12.35 0.33
N VAL A 79 0.46 -12.08 -0.77
CA VAL A 79 -0.17 -10.77 -1.01
C VAL A 79 -1.68 -10.90 -1.02
N LYS A 80 -2.35 -9.99 -0.35
CA LYS A 80 -3.79 -9.79 -0.44
C LYS A 80 -4.04 -8.45 -1.13
N LEU A 81 -4.74 -8.48 -2.26
CA LEU A 81 -5.23 -7.28 -2.89
C LEU A 81 -6.48 -6.79 -2.18
N VAL A 82 -6.48 -5.52 -1.80
CA VAL A 82 -7.67 -4.79 -1.35
C VAL A 82 -7.88 -3.63 -2.30
N TYR A 83 -9.09 -3.39 -2.75
CA TYR A 83 -9.39 -2.22 -3.56
C TYR A 83 -10.77 -1.67 -3.22
N TYR A 84 -10.93 -0.38 -3.41
CA TYR A 84 -12.23 0.25 -3.33
C TYR A 84 -12.55 1.02 -4.62
N ARG A 85 -13.83 1.13 -4.92
CA ARG A 85 -14.39 1.89 -6.03
C ARG A 85 -15.85 2.20 -5.77
N GLY A 86 -16.43 3.07 -6.58
CA GLY A 86 -17.85 3.41 -6.43
C GLY A 86 -18.18 3.94 -5.04
N PHE A 87 -19.42 3.79 -4.66
CA PHE A 87 -19.92 4.16 -3.34
C PHE A 87 -20.06 2.88 -2.49
N ASN A 88 -19.33 2.80 -1.38
CA ASN A 88 -19.39 1.65 -0.46
C ASN A 88 -18.92 0.29 -1.01
N GLU A 89 -18.14 0.24 -2.06
CA GLU A 89 -17.53 -0.99 -2.57
C GLU A 89 -16.06 -1.05 -2.18
N CYS A 90 -15.75 -1.84 -1.16
CA CYS A 90 -14.39 -2.20 -0.77
C CYS A 90 -14.26 -3.72 -0.76
N GLN A 91 -13.40 -4.26 -1.60
CA GLN A 91 -13.25 -5.68 -1.85
C GLN A 91 -11.86 -6.16 -1.48
N ALA A 92 -11.76 -7.40 -1.00
CA ALA A 92 -10.50 -8.04 -0.69
C ALA A 92 -10.38 -9.41 -1.38
N SER A 93 -9.23 -9.69 -1.95
CA SER A 93 -8.93 -11.01 -2.51
C SER A 93 -8.61 -12.02 -1.39
N ARG A 94 -8.50 -13.28 -1.77
CA ARG A 94 -7.76 -14.26 -0.96
C ARG A 94 -6.27 -13.89 -0.90
N TRP A 95 -5.53 -14.47 0.04
CA TRP A 95 -4.07 -14.41 0.06
C TRP A 95 -3.50 -15.19 -1.14
N MET A 96 -2.55 -14.61 -1.84
CA MET A 96 -1.95 -15.15 -3.05
C MET A 96 -0.43 -15.22 -2.88
N SER A 97 0.17 -16.34 -3.27
CA SER A 97 1.60 -16.62 -3.11
C SER A 97 2.40 -16.52 -4.40
N ASN A 98 1.75 -16.13 -5.50
CA ASN A 98 2.40 -15.98 -6.80
C ASN A 98 1.88 -14.77 -7.58
N ALA A 99 2.74 -14.18 -8.40
CA ALA A 99 2.46 -12.99 -9.18
C ALA A 99 1.33 -13.19 -10.21
N ALA A 100 1.22 -14.39 -10.78
CA ALA A 100 0.23 -14.67 -11.83
C ALA A 100 -1.21 -14.60 -11.29
N ASP A 101 -1.45 -15.08 -10.08
CA ASP A 101 -2.77 -14.99 -9.44
C ASP A 101 -3.13 -13.55 -9.12
N LEU A 102 -2.18 -12.76 -8.57
CA LEU A 102 -2.37 -11.36 -8.30
C LEU A 102 -2.70 -10.59 -9.58
N HIS A 103 -1.92 -10.79 -10.63
CA HIS A 103 -2.11 -10.15 -11.91
C HIS A 103 -3.48 -10.49 -12.52
N ARG A 104 -3.90 -11.74 -12.41
CA ARG A 104 -5.23 -12.20 -12.87
C ARG A 104 -6.37 -11.49 -12.12
N VAL A 105 -6.23 -11.29 -10.82
CA VAL A 105 -7.24 -10.58 -10.02
C VAL A 105 -7.25 -9.10 -10.38
N MET A 106 -6.11 -8.44 -10.47
CA MET A 106 -6.00 -7.02 -10.81
C MET A 106 -6.60 -6.70 -12.19
N ARG A 107 -6.39 -7.57 -13.19
CA ARG A 107 -6.98 -7.38 -14.53
C ARG A 107 -8.51 -7.49 -14.59
N ARG A 108 -9.15 -8.00 -13.55
CA ARG A 108 -10.62 -8.07 -13.44
C ARG A 108 -11.21 -6.85 -12.75
N VAL A 109 -10.38 -6.05 -12.11
CA VAL A 109 -10.81 -4.82 -11.47
C VAL A 109 -10.95 -3.76 -12.56
N SER A 110 -12.11 -3.15 -12.66
CA SER A 110 -12.38 -1.97 -13.48
C SER A 110 -12.54 -0.77 -12.56
N CYS A 111 -12.00 0.37 -12.94
CA CYS A 111 -12.23 1.62 -12.22
C CYS A 111 -13.70 2.04 -12.33
N LEU A 112 -14.24 2.63 -11.25
CA LEU A 112 -15.62 3.09 -11.18
C LEU A 112 -15.68 4.38 -10.36
N GLY A 113 -16.37 5.41 -10.89
CA GLY A 113 -16.53 6.66 -10.17
C GLY A 113 -17.14 6.47 -8.78
N GLY A 114 -16.61 7.18 -7.79
CA GLY A 114 -17.05 7.05 -6.41
C GLY A 114 -16.23 7.94 -5.48
N GLU A 115 -16.17 7.56 -4.21
CA GLU A 115 -15.46 8.27 -3.16
C GLU A 115 -14.32 7.42 -2.57
N THR A 116 -13.41 8.05 -1.84
CA THR A 116 -12.33 7.36 -1.13
C THR A 116 -12.90 6.52 0.01
N GLN A 117 -12.28 5.35 0.26
CA GLN A 117 -12.71 4.41 1.31
C GLN A 117 -11.48 3.83 2.06
N LEU A 118 -10.50 4.68 2.34
CA LEU A 118 -9.26 4.30 3.01
C LEU A 118 -9.53 3.80 4.44
N GLU A 119 -10.52 4.35 5.14
CA GLU A 119 -10.94 3.85 6.46
C GLU A 119 -11.25 2.35 6.42
N ARG A 120 -11.96 1.90 5.39
CA ARG A 120 -12.29 0.48 5.22
C ARG A 120 -11.08 -0.37 4.95
N VAL A 121 -10.11 0.14 4.18
CA VAL A 121 -8.83 -0.54 3.94
C VAL A 121 -8.07 -0.73 5.23
N LEU A 122 -7.92 0.33 6.04
CA LEU A 122 -7.23 0.27 7.33
C LEU A 122 -7.92 -0.66 8.33
N ALA A 123 -9.24 -0.59 8.41
CA ALA A 123 -10.03 -1.48 9.26
C ALA A 123 -9.90 -2.95 8.83
N HIS A 124 -9.89 -3.23 7.53
CA HIS A 124 -9.66 -4.57 7.01
C HIS A 124 -8.26 -5.09 7.38
N ALA A 125 -7.23 -4.26 7.23
CA ALA A 125 -5.85 -4.61 7.60
C ALA A 125 -5.71 -4.93 9.09
N LEU A 126 -6.39 -4.18 9.96
CA LEU A 126 -6.46 -4.46 11.40
C LEU A 126 -7.11 -5.82 11.67
N GLY A 127 -8.24 -6.12 11.01
CA GLY A 127 -8.91 -7.41 11.14
C GLY A 127 -8.01 -8.58 10.73
N GLU A 128 -7.32 -8.45 9.61
CA GLU A 128 -6.37 -9.48 9.14
C GLU A 128 -5.20 -9.67 10.13
N THR A 129 -4.66 -8.58 10.64
CA THR A 129 -3.53 -8.62 11.58
C THR A 129 -3.89 -9.31 12.89
N ARG A 130 -5.12 -9.15 13.38
CA ARG A 130 -5.63 -9.85 14.58
C ARG A 130 -5.72 -11.36 14.38
N THR A 131 -5.96 -11.81 13.16
CA THR A 131 -6.03 -13.25 12.84
C THR A 131 -4.64 -13.84 12.63
N ARG A 132 -3.82 -13.18 11.82
CA ARG A 132 -2.43 -13.55 11.56
C ARG A 132 -1.66 -12.32 11.12
N ARG A 133 -0.47 -12.11 11.70
CA ARG A 133 0.37 -10.94 11.46
C ARG A 133 0.45 -10.56 9.98
N VAL A 134 0.17 -9.30 9.68
CA VAL A 134 0.48 -8.63 8.42
C VAL A 134 1.81 -7.89 8.63
N ASN A 135 2.72 -8.01 7.68
CA ASN A 135 4.06 -7.43 7.78
C ASN A 135 4.12 -6.00 7.26
N ALA A 136 3.24 -5.66 6.31
CA ALA A 136 3.12 -4.30 5.78
C ALA A 136 1.78 -4.10 5.07
N LEU A 137 1.35 -2.84 5.00
CA LEU A 137 0.29 -2.34 4.14
C LEU A 137 0.90 -1.33 3.17
N VAL A 138 0.69 -1.56 1.87
CA VAL A 138 1.00 -0.60 0.81
C VAL A 138 -0.31 -0.09 0.24
N PHE A 139 -0.49 1.21 0.18
CA PHE A 139 -1.64 1.86 -0.43
C PHE A 139 -1.21 2.79 -1.55
N VAL A 140 -1.95 2.75 -2.66
CA VAL A 140 -1.76 3.65 -3.81
C VAL A 140 -3.09 4.32 -4.13
N GLY A 141 -3.11 5.64 -4.12
CA GLY A 141 -4.29 6.45 -4.42
C GLY A 141 -3.93 7.86 -4.86
N ASP A 142 -4.91 8.66 -5.27
CA ASP A 142 -4.72 10.01 -5.78
C ASP A 142 -5.50 11.09 -5.00
N ALA A 143 -6.41 10.70 -4.14
CA ALA A 143 -7.20 11.61 -3.31
C ALA A 143 -7.50 11.01 -1.93
N MET A 144 -7.90 11.87 -0.99
CA MET A 144 -8.37 11.48 0.33
C MET A 144 -9.42 12.49 0.80
N GLU A 145 -10.67 12.04 0.94
CA GLU A 145 -11.82 12.87 1.30
C GLU A 145 -12.41 12.52 2.68
N GLU A 146 -11.79 11.57 3.37
CA GLU A 146 -12.31 11.01 4.62
C GLU A 146 -11.83 11.78 5.86
N ASN A 147 -12.41 11.48 7.01
CA ASN A 147 -12.04 12.10 8.27
C ASN A 147 -10.61 11.72 8.70
N VAL A 148 -9.72 12.71 8.71
CA VAL A 148 -8.28 12.55 9.01
C VAL A 148 -8.04 11.95 10.38
N ASP A 149 -8.76 12.40 11.42
CA ASP A 149 -8.57 11.91 12.80
C ASP A 149 -8.90 10.40 12.89
N ARG A 150 -9.94 9.98 12.18
CA ARG A 150 -10.31 8.58 12.14
C ARG A 150 -9.27 7.74 11.40
N LEU A 151 -8.75 8.22 10.30
CA LEU A 151 -7.66 7.55 9.58
C LEU A 151 -6.39 7.46 10.43
N CYS A 152 -6.02 8.56 11.10
CA CYS A 152 -4.88 8.59 12.02
C CYS A 152 -5.03 7.60 13.18
N GLN A 153 -6.23 7.47 13.76
CA GLN A 153 -6.50 6.48 14.79
C GLN A 153 -6.23 5.05 14.29
N LEU A 154 -6.81 4.67 13.15
CA LEU A 154 -6.65 3.34 12.59
C LEU A 154 -5.19 3.06 12.17
N ALA A 155 -4.52 4.05 11.60
CA ALA A 155 -3.10 3.95 11.25
C ALA A 155 -2.23 3.79 12.50
N GLY A 156 -2.53 4.51 13.58
CA GLY A 156 -1.88 4.35 14.87
C GLY A 156 -2.07 2.96 15.46
N GLU A 157 -3.28 2.41 15.40
CA GLU A 157 -3.55 1.03 15.84
C GLU A 157 -2.76 0.00 15.02
N LEU A 158 -2.65 0.17 13.69
CA LEU A 158 -1.81 -0.67 12.84
C LEU A 158 -0.34 -0.55 13.23
N GLY A 159 0.16 0.66 13.48
CA GLY A 159 1.52 0.89 13.93
C GLY A 159 1.83 0.21 15.26
N LEU A 160 0.91 0.28 16.24
CA LEU A 160 1.02 -0.43 17.53
C LEU A 160 1.05 -1.95 17.35
N ASN A 161 0.40 -2.48 16.32
CA ASN A 161 0.45 -3.90 15.96
C ASN A 161 1.69 -4.24 15.08
N GLY A 162 2.61 -3.31 14.88
CA GLY A 162 3.84 -3.51 14.12
C GLY A 162 3.62 -3.66 12.62
N VAL A 163 2.57 -3.04 12.08
CA VAL A 163 2.26 -3.01 10.65
C VAL A 163 2.65 -1.65 10.07
N PRO A 164 3.80 -1.51 9.41
CA PRO A 164 4.15 -0.28 8.71
C PRO A 164 3.20 -0.06 7.53
N ILE A 165 2.84 1.21 7.30
CA ILE A 165 2.00 1.64 6.20
C ILE A 165 2.85 2.49 5.25
N PHE A 166 2.81 2.14 3.97
CA PHE A 166 3.45 2.88 2.89
C PHE A 166 2.36 3.46 1.99
N LEU A 167 2.30 4.78 1.94
CA LEU A 167 1.34 5.52 1.12
C LEU A 167 2.04 6.06 -0.13
N PHE A 168 1.53 5.71 -1.28
CA PHE A 168 1.93 6.26 -2.57
C PHE A 168 0.80 7.12 -3.10
N HIS A 169 1.03 8.43 -3.09
CA HIS A 169 0.10 9.39 -3.65
C HIS A 169 0.45 9.65 -5.11
N GLU A 170 -0.47 9.36 -6.01
CA GLU A 170 -0.33 9.65 -7.44
C GLU A 170 -1.27 10.81 -7.80
N GLY A 171 -0.71 11.96 -8.14
CA GLY A 171 -1.48 13.15 -8.50
C GLY A 171 -0.81 14.44 -8.02
N HIS A 172 -1.48 15.54 -8.30
CA HIS A 172 -1.07 16.88 -7.90
C HIS A 172 -2.11 17.53 -6.99
N ASP A 173 -2.76 16.77 -6.16
CA ASP A 173 -3.67 17.32 -5.18
C ASP A 173 -2.86 18.04 -4.08
N PRO A 174 -3.15 19.32 -3.78
CA PRO A 174 -2.36 20.14 -2.86
C PRO A 174 -2.49 19.69 -1.40
#